data_f61e730737bb77e5ab75562ebc349451
#
_entry.id   f61e730737bb77e5ab75562ebc349451
#
_cell.length_a   1.000
_cell.length_b   1.000
_cell.length_c   1.000
_cell.angle_alpha   90.00
_cell.angle_beta   90.00
_cell.angle_gamma   90.00
#
_symmetry.space_group_name_H-M   'P 1'
#
loop_
_entity.id
_entity.type
_entity.pdbx_description
1 polymer ?
#
loop_
_entity_poly.entity_id
_entity_poly.type
_entity_poly.pdbx_seq_one_letter_code
_entity_poly.pdbx_strand_id
1 'polypeptide(L)'
;MEKIIETNNLNKKFGGVSALSNLNFQVEKNEIRCVIGPNGAGKSTLFKALFGLIKLDSGFVNVKGKEISNFEPSARVQLGLGMTFQTIRAYNNLSVRENIEIASGFSIENHSDEKSELLKELIELFDFSTNSNFPAKNLAHHHLQWLEILMIIHTGADVLLLDEPTAGLAEKETGMTADAVKLFKKHGLTIIVVEHDLKFIKQIAEKITVMHQGGVFYEGDLQSTLDNVEVKNIYLGH
;
A
#
# COMPACT_ATOMS: atom_id res chain seq x y z
N MET A 1 -3.26 18.86 9.95
CA MET A 1 -2.39 17.69 10.15
C MET A 1 -1.25 17.71 9.15
N GLU A 2 -0.14 17.03 9.42
CA GLU A 2 1.04 17.01 8.54
C GLU A 2 0.76 16.09 7.33
N LYS A 3 0.92 16.64 6.11
CA LYS A 3 0.80 15.84 4.89
C LYS A 3 2.07 15.04 4.67
N ILE A 4 1.96 13.74 4.55
CA ILE A 4 3.10 12.84 4.31
C ILE A 4 3.27 12.53 2.82
N ILE A 5 2.17 12.49 2.06
CA ILE A 5 2.16 12.41 0.61
C ILE A 5 1.33 13.55 0.05
N GLU A 6 1.85 14.19 -0.98
CA GLU A 6 1.16 15.21 -1.75
C GLU A 6 1.52 15.09 -3.22
N THR A 7 0.51 15.06 -4.07
CA THR A 7 0.70 15.11 -5.52
C THR A 7 0.03 16.33 -6.11
N ASN A 8 0.58 16.87 -7.15
CA ASN A 8 0.02 18.03 -7.82
C ASN A 8 -0.01 17.81 -9.33
N ASN A 9 -1.21 17.88 -9.89
CA ASN A 9 -1.49 17.81 -11.33
C ASN A 9 -0.78 16.64 -12.03
N LEU A 10 -0.83 15.43 -11.42
CA LEU A 10 -0.20 14.26 -12.04
C LEU A 10 -0.90 13.92 -13.35
N ASN A 11 -0.10 13.77 -14.38
CA ASN A 11 -0.55 13.32 -15.69
C ASN A 11 0.30 12.15 -16.17
N LYS A 12 -0.37 11.11 -16.70
CA LYS A 12 0.26 9.97 -17.34
C LYS A 12 -0.60 9.41 -18.44
N LYS A 13 -0.02 9.26 -19.61
CA LYS A 13 -0.65 8.62 -20.76
C LYS A 13 0.11 7.37 -21.17
N PHE A 14 -0.61 6.35 -21.57
CA PHE A 14 -0.07 5.16 -22.21
C PHE A 14 -0.71 5.03 -23.60
N GLY A 15 0.09 5.27 -24.67
CA GLY A 15 -0.48 5.39 -26.00
C GLY A 15 -1.54 6.49 -26.07
N GLY A 16 -2.77 6.13 -26.46
CA GLY A 16 -3.91 7.07 -26.55
C GLY A 16 -4.74 7.21 -25.24
N VAL A 17 -4.41 6.43 -24.19
CA VAL A 17 -5.22 6.38 -22.96
C VAL A 17 -4.59 7.25 -21.87
N SER A 18 -5.37 8.20 -21.33
CA SER A 18 -4.97 8.99 -20.15
C SER A 18 -5.24 8.17 -18.88
N ALA A 19 -4.19 7.63 -18.30
CA ALA A 19 -4.27 6.81 -17.08
C ALA A 19 -4.28 7.65 -15.79
N LEU A 20 -3.63 8.82 -15.79
CA LEU A 20 -3.77 9.87 -14.78
C LEU A 20 -4.04 11.19 -15.50
N SER A 21 -4.98 11.98 -14.97
CA SER A 21 -5.43 13.23 -15.56
C SER A 21 -5.61 14.29 -14.47
N ASN A 22 -4.67 15.26 -14.42
CA ASN A 22 -4.67 16.34 -13.43
C ASN A 22 -4.93 15.86 -12.00
N LEU A 23 -4.38 14.70 -11.63
CA LEU A 23 -4.65 14.08 -10.35
C LEU A 23 -3.94 14.82 -9.22
N ASN A 24 -4.73 15.27 -8.25
CA ASN A 24 -4.26 15.84 -6.99
C ASN A 24 -4.68 14.89 -5.87
N PHE A 25 -3.71 14.40 -5.08
CA PHE A 25 -3.94 13.41 -4.04
C PHE A 25 -3.08 13.75 -2.83
N GLN A 26 -3.67 13.68 -1.64
CA GLN A 26 -2.99 14.05 -0.41
C GLN A 26 -3.33 13.04 0.68
N VAL A 27 -2.32 12.65 1.46
CA VAL A 27 -2.48 11.74 2.61
C VAL A 27 -1.79 12.35 3.82
N GLU A 28 -2.47 12.33 4.95
CA GLU A 28 -1.95 12.80 6.22
C GLU A 28 -1.08 11.72 6.89
N LYS A 29 -0.17 12.16 7.75
CA LYS A 29 0.66 11.23 8.52
C LYS A 29 -0.21 10.39 9.46
N ASN A 30 0.11 9.11 9.55
CA ASN A 30 -0.62 8.13 10.38
C ASN A 30 -2.11 7.99 10.00
N GLU A 31 -2.42 8.09 8.70
CA GLU A 31 -3.76 7.89 8.14
C GLU A 31 -3.84 6.53 7.45
N ILE A 32 -5.01 5.87 7.53
CA ILE A 32 -5.36 4.74 6.65
C ILE A 32 -6.25 5.29 5.54
N ARG A 33 -5.69 5.41 4.34
CA ARG A 33 -6.38 5.86 3.13
C ARG A 33 -6.72 4.68 2.24
N CYS A 34 -7.99 4.44 1.98
CA CYS A 34 -8.41 3.51 0.94
C CYS A 34 -8.64 4.22 -0.38
N VAL A 35 -8.04 3.72 -1.45
CA VAL A 35 -8.22 4.21 -2.82
C VAL A 35 -9.07 3.19 -3.57
N ILE A 36 -10.26 3.60 -3.96
CA ILE A 36 -11.24 2.76 -4.63
C ILE A 36 -11.63 3.34 -5.99
N GLY A 37 -12.30 2.57 -6.81
CA GLY A 37 -12.76 3.01 -8.14
C GLY A 37 -12.87 1.84 -9.11
N PRO A 38 -13.57 2.01 -10.24
CA PRO A 38 -13.72 0.96 -11.24
C PRO A 38 -12.38 0.54 -11.86
N ASN A 39 -12.40 -0.57 -12.59
CA ASN A 39 -11.26 -0.99 -13.38
C ASN A 39 -10.93 0.08 -14.43
N GLY A 40 -9.63 0.38 -14.58
CA GLY A 40 -9.18 1.45 -15.47
C GLY A 40 -9.26 2.87 -14.88
N ALA A 41 -9.70 3.06 -13.63
CA ALA A 41 -9.75 4.38 -12.97
C ALA A 41 -8.37 5.02 -12.73
N GLY A 42 -7.26 4.28 -12.85
CA GLY A 42 -5.91 4.79 -12.66
C GLY A 42 -5.26 4.43 -11.31
N LYS A 43 -5.90 3.63 -10.46
CA LYS A 43 -5.43 3.28 -9.11
C LYS A 43 -4.00 2.70 -9.09
N SER A 44 -3.76 1.62 -9.84
CA SER A 44 -2.43 0.99 -9.91
C SER A 44 -1.42 1.89 -10.63
N THR A 45 -1.88 2.79 -11.52
CA THR A 45 -1.01 3.81 -12.14
C THR A 45 -0.57 4.85 -11.11
N LEU A 46 -1.47 5.27 -10.21
CA LEU A 46 -1.14 6.15 -9.10
C LEU A 46 -0.09 5.50 -8.20
N PHE A 47 -0.27 4.24 -7.79
CA PHE A 47 0.71 3.52 -6.98
C PHE A 47 2.08 3.40 -7.64
N LYS A 48 2.10 3.04 -8.94
CA LYS A 48 3.33 2.98 -9.71
C LYS A 48 4.02 4.34 -9.83
N ALA A 49 3.25 5.43 -9.94
CA ALA A 49 3.77 6.80 -9.95
C ALA A 49 4.34 7.20 -8.58
N LEU A 50 3.61 6.93 -7.49
CA LEU A 50 4.06 7.20 -6.11
C LEU A 50 5.35 6.44 -5.77
N PHE A 51 5.48 5.18 -6.23
CA PHE A 51 6.65 4.35 -5.96
C PHE A 51 7.80 4.56 -6.98
N GLY A 52 7.57 5.29 -8.07
CA GLY A 52 8.60 5.60 -9.07
C GLY A 52 8.82 4.51 -10.12
N LEU A 53 7.88 3.58 -10.28
CA LEU A 53 7.94 2.52 -11.31
C LEU A 53 7.60 3.03 -12.70
N ILE A 54 6.99 4.20 -12.80
CA ILE A 54 6.67 4.85 -14.05
C ILE A 54 7.07 6.33 -13.99
N LYS A 55 7.56 6.85 -15.09
CA LYS A 55 7.81 8.27 -15.25
C LYS A 55 6.51 9.00 -15.56
N LEU A 56 6.25 10.10 -14.88
CA LEU A 56 5.13 10.99 -15.14
C LEU A 56 5.36 11.81 -16.42
N ASP A 57 4.29 12.19 -17.09
CA ASP A 57 4.35 13.10 -18.22
C ASP A 57 4.38 14.56 -17.74
N SER A 58 3.69 14.86 -16.62
CA SER A 58 3.76 16.14 -15.92
C SER A 58 3.23 16.01 -14.49
N GLY A 59 3.41 17.06 -13.69
CA GLY A 59 3.06 17.09 -12.28
C GLY A 59 4.21 16.62 -11.38
N PHE A 60 4.01 16.65 -10.07
CA PHE A 60 5.03 16.25 -9.11
C PHE A 60 4.46 15.46 -7.93
N VAL A 61 5.35 14.68 -7.30
CA VAL A 61 5.08 13.89 -6.10
C VAL A 61 6.01 14.38 -4.99
N ASN A 62 5.42 14.78 -3.86
CA ASN A 62 6.12 15.09 -2.63
C ASN A 62 5.86 14.00 -1.58
N VAL A 63 6.91 13.59 -0.90
CA VAL A 63 6.84 12.68 0.26
C VAL A 63 7.63 13.28 1.40
N LYS A 64 7.02 13.41 2.57
CA LYS A 64 7.64 14.03 3.76
C LYS A 64 8.20 15.43 3.44
N GLY A 65 7.48 16.23 2.63
CA GLY A 65 7.88 17.57 2.21
C GLY A 65 9.00 17.63 1.17
N LYS A 66 9.49 16.49 0.67
CA LYS A 66 10.54 16.42 -0.35
C LYS A 66 9.94 16.01 -1.70
N GLU A 67 10.26 16.74 -2.76
CA GLU A 67 9.90 16.35 -4.12
C GLU A 67 10.72 15.13 -4.56
N ILE A 68 10.03 14.07 -4.99
CA ILE A 68 10.62 12.80 -5.37
C ILE A 68 10.27 12.36 -6.78
N SER A 69 9.69 13.23 -7.60
CA SER A 69 9.16 12.91 -8.94
C SER A 69 10.17 12.19 -9.83
N ASN A 70 11.45 12.55 -9.71
CA ASN A 70 12.55 11.99 -10.49
C ASN A 70 13.39 10.95 -9.73
N PHE A 71 12.95 10.52 -8.53
CA PHE A 71 13.69 9.53 -7.75
C PHE A 71 13.37 8.12 -8.24
N GLU A 72 14.41 7.32 -8.37
CA GLU A 72 14.29 5.88 -8.61
C GLU A 72 13.63 5.17 -7.41
N PRO A 73 12.99 4.01 -7.62
CA PRO A 73 12.33 3.26 -6.54
C PRO A 73 13.23 3.02 -5.31
N SER A 74 14.50 2.67 -5.51
CA SER A 74 15.46 2.45 -4.42
C SER A 74 15.63 3.68 -3.52
N ALA A 75 15.71 4.88 -4.11
CA ALA A 75 15.79 6.11 -3.35
C ALA A 75 14.49 6.43 -2.60
N ARG A 76 13.33 6.01 -3.13
CA ARG A 76 12.04 6.16 -2.44
C ARG A 76 11.90 5.19 -1.27
N VAL A 77 12.38 3.95 -1.40
CA VAL A 77 12.50 3.02 -0.27
C VAL A 77 13.36 3.63 0.84
N GLN A 78 14.49 4.25 0.50
CA GLN A 78 15.34 4.96 1.46
C GLN A 78 14.65 6.13 2.17
N LEU A 79 13.61 6.70 1.59
CA LEU A 79 12.76 7.72 2.23
C LEU A 79 11.64 7.12 3.09
N GLY A 80 11.57 5.79 3.18
CA GLY A 80 10.59 5.07 3.97
C GLY A 80 9.29 4.72 3.21
N LEU A 81 9.29 4.70 1.86
CA LEU A 81 8.16 4.16 1.10
C LEU A 81 8.33 2.66 0.93
N GLY A 82 7.29 1.90 1.30
CA GLY A 82 7.16 0.48 0.99
C GLY A 82 5.96 0.24 0.06
N MET A 83 6.04 -0.76 -0.81
CA MET A 83 4.95 -1.13 -1.70
C MET A 83 4.88 -2.64 -1.87
N THR A 84 3.67 -3.22 -1.72
CA THR A 84 3.40 -4.59 -2.17
C THR A 84 3.14 -4.63 -3.66
N PHE A 85 3.37 -5.79 -4.27
CA PHE A 85 3.18 -5.98 -5.70
C PHE A 85 2.11 -7.04 -5.97
N GLN A 86 1.37 -6.92 -7.06
CA GLN A 86 0.43 -7.96 -7.50
C GLN A 86 1.10 -9.34 -7.70
N THR A 87 2.39 -9.34 -8.05
CA THR A 87 3.21 -10.56 -8.06
C THR A 87 4.14 -10.50 -6.87
N ILE A 88 3.95 -11.42 -5.93
CA ILE A 88 4.69 -11.50 -4.67
C ILE A 88 6.19 -11.61 -4.94
N ARG A 89 6.99 -10.80 -4.28
CA ARG A 89 8.44 -10.71 -4.45
C ARG A 89 9.19 -11.35 -3.29
N ALA A 90 8.92 -12.62 -3.02
CA ALA A 90 9.72 -13.41 -2.09
C ALA A 90 10.78 -14.26 -2.86
N TYR A 91 11.92 -14.51 -2.21
CA TYR A 91 12.93 -15.42 -2.72
C TYR A 91 12.53 -16.86 -2.42
N ASN A 92 11.92 -17.51 -3.40
CA ASN A 92 11.24 -18.80 -3.27
C ASN A 92 12.11 -19.93 -2.68
N ASN A 93 13.41 -19.94 -2.96
CA ASN A 93 14.33 -20.98 -2.48
C ASN A 93 14.95 -20.68 -1.12
N LEU A 94 14.75 -19.49 -0.59
CA LEU A 94 15.19 -19.08 0.73
C LEU A 94 14.09 -19.32 1.77
N SER A 95 14.48 -19.52 3.01
CA SER A 95 13.57 -19.61 4.15
C SER A 95 12.90 -18.27 4.43
N VAL A 96 11.83 -18.28 5.23
CA VAL A 96 11.19 -17.05 5.75
C VAL A 96 12.22 -16.15 6.43
N ARG A 97 13.07 -16.74 7.30
CA ARG A 97 14.13 -16.00 7.99
C ARG A 97 15.10 -15.32 7.01
N GLU A 98 15.63 -16.06 6.03
CA GLU A 98 16.57 -15.51 5.05
C GLU A 98 15.95 -14.41 4.19
N ASN A 99 14.67 -14.53 3.82
CA ASN A 99 13.94 -13.47 3.12
C ASN A 99 13.89 -12.18 3.97
N ILE A 100 13.59 -12.31 5.26
CA ILE A 100 13.55 -11.18 6.20
C ILE A 100 14.94 -10.58 6.41
N GLU A 101 15.99 -11.41 6.59
CA GLU A 101 17.36 -10.97 6.77
C GLU A 101 17.89 -10.18 5.56
N ILE A 102 17.56 -10.61 4.34
CA ILE A 102 17.91 -9.86 3.12
C ILE A 102 17.21 -8.48 3.13
N ALA A 103 15.95 -8.42 3.48
CA ALA A 103 15.22 -7.15 3.54
C ALA A 103 15.81 -6.20 4.60
N SER A 104 16.25 -6.70 5.74
CA SER A 104 16.89 -5.89 6.79
C SER A 104 18.26 -5.32 6.36
N GLY A 105 18.98 -5.99 5.46
CA GLY A 105 20.24 -5.48 4.89
C GLY A 105 20.07 -4.20 4.06
N PHE A 106 18.87 -3.84 3.66
CA PHE A 106 18.54 -2.58 2.99
C PHE A 106 18.04 -1.49 3.95
N SER A 107 17.89 -1.81 5.24
CA SER A 107 17.50 -0.83 6.26
C SER A 107 18.63 0.15 6.53
N ILE A 108 18.33 1.46 6.50
CA ILE A 108 19.32 2.54 6.66
C ILE A 108 19.64 2.79 8.13
N GLU A 109 18.74 2.44 9.03
CA GLU A 109 18.86 2.66 10.46
C GLU A 109 18.59 1.37 11.23
N ASN A 110 19.25 1.22 12.39
CA ASN A 110 18.84 0.23 13.39
C ASN A 110 17.35 0.46 13.68
N HIS A 111 16.54 -0.61 13.57
CA HIS A 111 15.11 -0.51 13.86
C HIS A 111 14.90 0.16 15.20
N SER A 112 14.03 1.16 15.24
CA SER A 112 13.55 1.72 16.51
C SER A 112 12.89 0.60 17.34
N ASP A 113 12.87 0.75 18.66
CA ASP A 113 12.20 -0.24 19.54
C ASP A 113 10.75 -0.48 19.12
N GLU A 114 10.05 0.58 18.64
CA GLU A 114 8.68 0.50 18.12
C GLU A 114 8.54 -0.40 16.87
N LYS A 115 9.47 -0.31 15.92
CA LYS A 115 9.47 -1.19 14.73
C LYS A 115 9.79 -2.63 15.09
N SER A 116 10.67 -2.83 16.06
CA SER A 116 10.99 -4.17 16.57
C SER A 116 9.79 -4.82 17.26
N GLU A 117 8.96 -4.03 17.97
CA GLU A 117 7.72 -4.49 18.59
C GLU A 117 6.67 -4.83 17.53
N LEU A 118 6.45 -3.95 16.53
CA LEU A 118 5.56 -4.21 15.41
C LEU A 118 5.90 -5.52 14.70
N LEU A 119 7.18 -5.76 14.42
CA LEU A 119 7.61 -6.99 13.74
C LEU A 119 7.31 -8.24 14.55
N LYS A 120 7.49 -8.21 15.88
CA LYS A 120 7.11 -9.31 16.77
C LYS A 120 5.60 -9.56 16.73
N GLU A 121 4.79 -8.51 16.89
CA GLU A 121 3.33 -8.62 16.82
C GLU A 121 2.87 -9.20 15.47
N LEU A 122 3.49 -8.81 14.34
CA LEU A 122 3.17 -9.34 13.02
C LEU A 122 3.59 -10.80 12.82
N ILE A 123 4.78 -11.17 13.29
CA ILE A 123 5.25 -12.57 13.22
C ILE A 123 4.29 -13.47 14.00
N GLU A 124 3.82 -13.03 15.17
CA GLU A 124 2.82 -13.75 15.95
C GLU A 124 1.46 -13.80 15.25
N LEU A 125 0.95 -12.66 14.79
CA LEU A 125 -0.33 -12.56 14.09
C LEU A 125 -0.38 -13.47 12.87
N PHE A 126 0.69 -13.54 12.08
CA PHE A 126 0.78 -14.31 10.85
C PHE A 126 1.25 -15.75 11.05
N ASP A 127 1.48 -16.17 12.30
CA ASP A 127 1.95 -17.51 12.68
C ASP A 127 3.24 -17.95 11.96
N PHE A 128 4.19 -17.04 11.83
CA PHE A 128 5.50 -17.35 11.25
C PHE A 128 6.49 -17.99 12.24
N SER A 129 6.19 -18.01 13.53
CA SER A 129 7.09 -18.52 14.59
C SER A 129 7.49 -19.98 14.37
N THR A 130 6.57 -20.80 13.87
CA THR A 130 6.80 -22.23 13.58
C THR A 130 7.38 -22.51 12.20
N ASN A 131 7.29 -21.55 11.27
CA ASN A 131 7.62 -21.74 9.84
C ASN A 131 8.90 -21.02 9.41
N SER A 132 9.65 -20.41 10.33
CA SER A 132 10.79 -19.53 10.01
C SER A 132 11.90 -20.18 9.19
N ASN A 133 12.07 -21.50 9.27
CA ASN A 133 13.11 -22.26 8.54
C ASN A 133 12.59 -22.94 7.27
N PHE A 134 11.30 -22.83 6.94
CA PHE A 134 10.75 -23.41 5.72
C PHE A 134 11.05 -22.54 4.50
N PRO A 135 11.41 -23.14 3.35
CA PRO A 135 11.55 -22.40 2.10
C PRO A 135 10.24 -21.71 1.71
N ALA A 136 10.36 -20.45 1.26
CA ALA A 136 9.18 -19.64 0.92
C ALA A 136 8.28 -20.29 -0.15
N LYS A 137 8.84 -21.05 -1.08
CA LYS A 137 8.07 -21.82 -2.10
C LYS A 137 7.06 -22.82 -1.53
N ASN A 138 7.22 -23.24 -0.28
CA ASN A 138 6.33 -24.18 0.39
C ASN A 138 5.23 -23.51 1.21
N LEU A 139 5.23 -22.18 1.26
CA LEU A 139 4.20 -21.40 1.95
C LEU A 139 2.91 -21.35 1.14
N ALA A 140 1.77 -21.30 1.82
CA ALA A 140 0.50 -20.98 1.21
C ALA A 140 0.51 -19.53 0.67
N HIS A 141 -0.37 -19.23 -0.28
CA HIS A 141 -0.42 -17.93 -0.96
C HIS A 141 -0.52 -16.74 0.02
N HIS A 142 -1.40 -16.83 1.02
CA HIS A 142 -1.55 -15.80 2.05
C HIS A 142 -0.28 -15.58 2.87
N HIS A 143 0.44 -16.65 3.22
CA HIS A 143 1.71 -16.53 3.93
C HIS A 143 2.78 -15.83 3.08
N LEU A 144 2.80 -16.05 1.77
CA LEU A 144 3.71 -15.35 0.87
C LEU A 144 3.39 -13.85 0.81
N GLN A 145 2.10 -13.47 0.78
CA GLN A 145 1.69 -12.06 0.84
C GLN A 145 2.12 -11.41 2.18
N TRP A 146 1.90 -12.09 3.29
CA TRP A 146 2.31 -11.60 4.61
C TRP A 146 3.84 -11.54 4.77
N LEU A 147 4.57 -12.49 4.18
CA LEU A 147 6.04 -12.43 4.14
C LEU A 147 6.52 -11.19 3.37
N GLU A 148 5.90 -10.86 2.23
CA GLU A 148 6.24 -9.63 1.50
C GLU A 148 6.02 -8.38 2.37
N ILE A 149 4.90 -8.32 3.10
CA ILE A 149 4.62 -7.23 4.04
C ILE A 149 5.69 -7.16 5.14
N LEU A 150 6.06 -8.29 5.75
CA LEU A 150 7.13 -8.34 6.75
C LEU A 150 8.45 -7.83 6.19
N MET A 151 8.83 -8.25 4.98
CA MET A 151 10.04 -7.77 4.32
C MET A 151 10.01 -6.26 4.13
N ILE A 152 8.88 -5.68 3.70
CA ILE A 152 8.72 -4.23 3.52
C ILE A 152 8.86 -3.50 4.86
N ILE A 153 8.24 -3.98 5.94
CA ILE A 153 8.41 -3.38 7.27
C ILE A 153 9.86 -3.43 7.73
N HIS A 154 10.58 -4.52 7.43
CA HIS A 154 12.00 -4.66 7.74
C HIS A 154 12.90 -3.68 6.98
N THR A 155 12.49 -3.13 5.83
CA THR A 155 13.25 -2.05 5.18
C THR A 155 13.18 -0.72 5.91
N GLY A 156 12.36 -0.61 6.95
CA GLY A 156 12.17 0.64 7.71
C GLY A 156 11.07 1.53 7.15
N ALA A 157 10.14 0.99 6.36
CA ALA A 157 9.04 1.77 5.77
C ALA A 157 8.18 2.48 6.83
N ASP A 158 7.81 3.74 6.54
CA ASP A 158 6.85 4.55 7.33
C ASP A 158 5.55 4.77 6.56
N VAL A 159 5.59 4.61 5.25
CA VAL A 159 4.45 4.73 4.35
C VAL A 159 4.33 3.45 3.55
N LEU A 160 3.18 2.79 3.66
CA LEU A 160 2.89 1.53 2.98
C LEU A 160 1.88 1.76 1.85
N LEU A 161 2.22 1.30 0.66
CA LEU A 161 1.33 1.20 -0.49
C LEU A 161 0.94 -0.27 -0.66
N LEU A 162 -0.29 -0.63 -0.31
CA LEU A 162 -0.81 -2.01 -0.40
C LEU A 162 -1.75 -2.14 -1.60
N ASP A 163 -1.31 -2.86 -2.64
CA ASP A 163 -2.09 -3.04 -3.87
C ASP A 163 -2.84 -4.38 -3.82
N GLU A 164 -4.14 -4.33 -3.56
CA GLU A 164 -5.06 -5.46 -3.40
C GLU A 164 -4.55 -6.53 -2.40
N PRO A 165 -4.25 -6.14 -1.15
CA PRO A 165 -3.60 -7.02 -0.17
C PRO A 165 -4.46 -8.22 0.27
N THR A 166 -5.74 -8.25 -0.11
CA THR A 166 -6.65 -9.36 0.22
C THR A 166 -7.02 -10.24 -0.99
N ALA A 167 -6.39 -9.97 -2.14
CA ALA A 167 -6.69 -10.73 -3.37
C ALA A 167 -6.43 -12.23 -3.17
N GLY A 168 -7.48 -13.05 -3.39
CA GLY A 168 -7.38 -14.50 -3.26
C GLY A 168 -7.35 -15.05 -1.83
N LEU A 169 -7.56 -14.22 -0.81
CA LEU A 169 -7.62 -14.61 0.60
C LEU A 169 -9.04 -15.10 0.98
N ALA A 170 -9.10 -16.07 1.89
CA ALA A 170 -10.33 -16.41 2.56
C ALA A 170 -10.70 -15.39 3.65
N GLU A 171 -11.92 -15.45 4.19
CA GLU A 171 -12.44 -14.45 5.13
C GLU A 171 -11.58 -14.33 6.42
N LYS A 172 -11.03 -15.45 6.88
CA LYS A 172 -10.13 -15.46 8.05
C LYS A 172 -8.84 -14.70 7.78
N GLU A 173 -8.18 -14.98 6.67
CA GLU A 173 -6.93 -14.34 6.27
C GLU A 173 -7.14 -12.85 5.95
N THR A 174 -8.29 -12.49 5.36
CA THR A 174 -8.70 -11.10 5.15
C THR A 174 -8.83 -10.37 6.49
N GLY A 175 -9.43 -11.01 7.51
CA GLY A 175 -9.51 -10.47 8.87
C GLY A 175 -8.12 -10.24 9.49
N MET A 176 -7.22 -11.21 9.38
CA MET A 176 -5.84 -11.09 9.88
C MET A 176 -5.08 -9.97 9.17
N THR A 177 -5.29 -9.81 7.86
CA THR A 177 -4.70 -8.69 7.09
C THR A 177 -5.25 -7.33 7.56
N ALA A 178 -6.56 -7.25 7.88
CA ALA A 178 -7.14 -6.04 8.45
C ALA A 178 -6.55 -5.71 9.83
N ASP A 179 -6.33 -6.71 10.67
CA ASP A 179 -5.69 -6.51 11.97
C ASP A 179 -4.23 -6.07 11.83
N ALA A 180 -3.49 -6.60 10.85
CA ALA A 180 -2.15 -6.12 10.54
C ALA A 180 -2.14 -4.64 10.12
N VAL A 181 -3.09 -4.20 9.30
CA VAL A 181 -3.23 -2.79 8.89
C VAL A 181 -3.50 -1.88 10.11
N LYS A 182 -4.32 -2.33 11.06
CA LYS A 182 -4.55 -1.60 12.32
C LYS A 182 -3.29 -1.54 13.19
N LEU A 183 -2.50 -2.63 13.23
CA LEU A 183 -1.20 -2.64 13.91
C LEU A 183 -0.23 -1.64 13.28
N PHE A 184 -0.14 -1.57 11.96
CA PHE A 184 0.71 -0.58 11.28
C PHE A 184 0.36 0.83 11.74
N LYS A 185 -0.92 1.18 11.76
CA LYS A 185 -1.37 2.49 12.26
C LYS A 185 -1.03 2.70 13.73
N LYS A 186 -1.27 1.71 14.59
CA LYS A 186 -0.92 1.76 16.03
C LYS A 186 0.55 2.13 16.24
N HIS A 187 1.43 1.63 15.36
CA HIS A 187 2.86 1.90 15.36
C HIS A 187 3.27 3.12 14.49
N GLY A 188 2.34 4.00 14.18
CA GLY A 188 2.61 5.30 13.54
C GLY A 188 2.84 5.28 12.04
N LEU A 189 2.62 4.14 11.35
CA LEU A 189 2.75 4.08 9.90
C LEU A 189 1.55 4.74 9.21
N THR A 190 1.79 5.25 8.01
CA THR A 190 0.74 5.71 7.10
C THR A 190 0.48 4.64 6.06
N ILE A 191 -0.78 4.31 5.83
CA ILE A 191 -1.14 3.21 4.95
C ILE A 191 -2.07 3.70 3.84
N ILE A 192 -1.72 3.37 2.60
CA ILE A 192 -2.57 3.62 1.44
C ILE A 192 -2.87 2.27 0.83
N VAL A 193 -4.15 1.94 0.72
CA VAL A 193 -4.62 0.65 0.23
C VAL A 193 -5.45 0.85 -1.02
N VAL A 194 -5.09 0.18 -2.11
CA VAL A 194 -5.99 -0.01 -3.26
C VAL A 194 -6.75 -1.30 -3.03
N GLU A 195 -8.06 -1.23 -2.98
CA GLU A 195 -8.93 -2.38 -2.73
C GLU A 195 -10.30 -2.21 -3.37
N HIS A 196 -10.97 -3.34 -3.56
CA HIS A 196 -12.34 -3.42 -4.04
C HIS A 196 -13.26 -4.26 -3.13
N ASP A 197 -12.70 -4.98 -2.16
CA ASP A 197 -13.50 -5.68 -1.15
C ASP A 197 -14.02 -4.71 -0.10
N LEU A 198 -15.32 -4.40 -0.19
CA LEU A 198 -16.01 -3.53 0.76
C LEU A 198 -16.02 -4.06 2.20
N LYS A 199 -15.95 -5.38 2.40
CA LYS A 199 -15.89 -5.94 3.76
C LYS A 199 -14.56 -5.59 4.43
N PHE A 200 -13.46 -5.70 3.69
CA PHE A 200 -12.15 -5.32 4.18
C PHE A 200 -12.04 -3.81 4.38
N ILE A 201 -12.47 -3.01 3.40
CA ILE A 201 -12.45 -1.55 3.47
C ILE A 201 -13.20 -1.05 4.72
N LYS A 202 -14.37 -1.61 5.02
CA LYS A 202 -15.16 -1.27 6.22
C LYS A 202 -14.44 -1.52 7.54
N GLN A 203 -13.47 -2.43 7.57
CA GLN A 203 -12.72 -2.76 8.78
C GLN A 203 -11.55 -1.81 9.06
N ILE A 204 -11.01 -1.16 8.00
CA ILE A 204 -9.76 -0.41 8.09
C ILE A 204 -9.86 1.06 7.70
N ALA A 205 -10.77 1.42 6.79
CA ALA A 205 -10.77 2.74 6.18
C ALA A 205 -11.12 3.86 7.16
N GLU A 206 -10.25 4.88 7.23
CA GLU A 206 -10.53 6.15 7.89
C GLU A 206 -10.98 7.19 6.87
N LYS A 207 -10.33 7.19 5.73
CA LYS A 207 -10.64 8.09 4.62
C LYS A 207 -10.62 7.32 3.31
N ILE A 208 -11.52 7.63 2.43
CA ILE A 208 -11.66 6.98 1.12
C ILE A 208 -11.47 8.01 0.02
N THR A 209 -10.63 7.69 -0.94
CA THR A 209 -10.49 8.40 -2.21
C THR A 209 -11.10 7.55 -3.31
N VAL A 210 -12.13 8.05 -3.96
CA VAL A 210 -12.73 7.41 -5.14
C VAL A 210 -12.05 7.97 -6.38
N MET A 211 -11.43 7.10 -7.17
CA MET A 211 -10.84 7.46 -8.45
C MET A 211 -11.76 7.11 -9.61
N HIS A 212 -11.84 8.00 -10.59
CA HIS A 212 -12.54 7.79 -11.85
C HIS A 212 -11.81 8.50 -13.00
N GLN A 213 -11.66 7.85 -14.15
CA GLN A 213 -11.03 8.39 -15.37
C GLN A 213 -9.67 9.09 -15.12
N GLY A 214 -8.84 8.51 -14.25
CA GLY A 214 -7.49 9.00 -13.97
C GLY A 214 -7.41 10.17 -12.98
N GLY A 215 -8.52 10.62 -12.42
CA GLY A 215 -8.58 11.69 -11.42
C GLY A 215 -9.21 11.26 -10.12
N VAL A 216 -9.11 12.11 -9.10
CA VAL A 216 -9.89 11.98 -7.86
C VAL A 216 -11.30 12.48 -8.16
N PHE A 217 -12.27 11.61 -7.96
CA PHE A 217 -13.68 11.91 -8.16
C PHE A 217 -14.36 12.38 -6.87
N TYR A 218 -14.07 11.70 -5.75
CA TYR A 218 -14.63 11.99 -4.44
C TYR A 218 -13.65 11.63 -3.33
N GLU A 219 -13.69 12.38 -2.24
CA GLU A 219 -13.00 12.05 -0.99
C GLU A 219 -13.91 12.23 0.21
N GLY A 220 -13.89 11.29 1.13
CA GLY A 220 -14.70 11.34 2.35
C GLY A 220 -14.37 10.21 3.31
N ASP A 221 -15.08 10.16 4.42
CA ASP A 221 -15.11 9.00 5.30
C ASP A 221 -15.92 7.84 4.69
N LEU A 222 -15.91 6.70 5.36
CA LEU A 222 -16.60 5.50 4.89
C LEU A 222 -18.11 5.76 4.68
N GLN A 223 -18.78 6.39 5.65
CA GLN A 223 -20.22 6.55 5.61
C GLN A 223 -20.63 7.53 4.50
N SER A 224 -20.00 8.69 4.43
CA SER A 224 -20.26 9.69 3.39
C SER A 224 -20.00 9.16 1.99
N THR A 225 -18.98 8.32 1.83
CA THR A 225 -18.64 7.68 0.54
C THR A 225 -19.70 6.65 0.14
N LEU A 226 -20.16 5.82 1.09
CA LEU A 226 -21.16 4.79 0.84
C LEU A 226 -22.56 5.40 0.57
N ASP A 227 -22.85 6.57 1.13
CA ASP A 227 -24.14 7.25 0.93
C ASP A 227 -24.19 8.13 -0.33
N ASN A 228 -23.03 8.44 -0.91
CA ASN A 228 -22.94 9.29 -2.09
C ASN A 228 -23.53 8.58 -3.33
N VAL A 229 -24.58 9.19 -3.91
CA VAL A 229 -25.29 8.63 -5.06
C VAL A 229 -24.41 8.57 -6.31
N GLU A 230 -23.57 9.57 -6.54
CA GLU A 230 -22.69 9.62 -7.71
C GLU A 230 -21.59 8.55 -7.62
N VAL A 231 -21.06 8.30 -6.41
CA VAL A 231 -20.12 7.19 -6.17
C VAL A 231 -20.80 5.85 -6.45
N LYS A 232 -22.04 5.64 -5.97
CA LYS A 232 -22.80 4.42 -6.26
C LYS A 232 -22.97 4.21 -7.76
N ASN A 233 -23.33 5.24 -8.50
CA ASN A 233 -23.53 5.17 -9.94
C ASN A 233 -22.26 4.76 -10.69
N ILE A 234 -21.09 5.30 -10.30
CA ILE A 234 -19.79 4.92 -10.89
C ILE A 234 -19.47 3.43 -10.65
N TYR A 235 -19.80 2.91 -9.47
CA TYR A 235 -19.55 1.50 -9.15
C TYR A 235 -20.55 0.53 -9.80
N LEU A 236 -21.81 0.94 -9.92
CA LEU A 236 -22.90 0.11 -10.46
C LEU A 236 -22.97 0.16 -11.99
N GLY A 237 -22.23 1.06 -12.64
CA GLY A 237 -22.11 1.10 -14.10
C GLY A 237 -23.42 1.50 -14.82
N HIS A 238 -24.19 2.42 -14.23
CA HIS A 238 -25.36 3.02 -14.85
C HIS A 238 -25.02 4.34 -15.52
#